data_4778e22b2d493fc651a58640e91e4234
#
_entry.id   4778e22b2d493fc651a58640e91e4234
#
_cell.length_a   1.000
_cell.length_b   1.000
_cell.length_c   1.000
_cell.angle_alpha   90.00
_cell.angle_beta   90.00
_cell.angle_gamma   90.00
#
_symmetry.space_group_name_H-M   'P 1'
#
loop_
_entity.id
_entity.type
_entity.pdbx_description
1 polymer ?
#
loop_
_entity_poly.entity_id
_entity_poly.type
_entity_poly.pdbx_seq_one_letter_code
_entity_poly.pdbx_strand_id
1 'polypeptide(L)'
;MDKDKNKKSATKSTKTNSNKNKPKATKTTNKVETKKEVKNKNEVKEEKVITKKEEKKDKIKEIEEKTKSKNKITKTKNNKEDFFTKIANDERTKIIYGFLGGLCLGLLIMFIFMPDRIATLKDGTQPIATISGKNITADELYEDMKSQYPINVLLDKIDNIILTKKYKEDDTMKDKVNSNAEYYLNMYKQYYTDITDENELLEKMGFASYDKYLEYLKLDYRKTKYTEEYIKDNLTDDEIQKYYDENVFGDINCQHVLVKVKSDDSSTEGLSDDDAKKLAEEIIKKINDGTSWEDIQKEYKDKVTYEDLGYQSWDASLETNFLTAIKDMDENSFSKEPVKTSYGYHVIYKLDQKKAPKLNKVKDTIIEKLISSKKSEDQNITYKALINLRKENKLEFSDTVMKEKYETYCKQYN
;
A
#
# COMPACT_ATOMS: atom_id res chain seq x y z
N MET A 1 67.46 9.72 -1.90
CA MET A 1 67.69 8.41 -2.55
C MET A 1 66.35 8.04 -3.08
N ASP A 2 66.15 8.41 -4.24
CA ASP A 2 66.10 7.78 -5.56
C ASP A 2 64.78 7.20 -5.88
N LYS A 3 64.02 7.88 -6.75
CA LYS A 3 63.86 7.66 -8.22
C LYS A 3 63.06 6.37 -8.49
N ASP A 4 62.11 6.25 -9.33
CA ASP A 4 61.75 6.92 -10.58
C ASP A 4 60.55 6.18 -11.20
N LYS A 5 59.81 6.88 -12.00
CA LYS A 5 59.28 6.71 -13.36
C LYS A 5 57.91 6.05 -13.54
N ASN A 6 56.91 6.83 -13.85
CA ASN A 6 56.47 7.17 -15.23
C ASN A 6 56.05 6.00 -16.13
N LYS A 7 54.72 5.94 -16.48
CA LYS A 7 54.32 5.77 -17.87
C LYS A 7 52.86 6.19 -18.13
N LYS A 8 52.74 7.20 -18.97
CA LYS A 8 51.54 7.59 -19.73
C LYS A 8 51.20 6.51 -20.75
N SER A 9 49.94 6.28 -21.01
CA SER A 9 49.48 5.98 -22.35
C SER A 9 48.10 6.58 -22.60
N ALA A 10 48.08 7.50 -23.53
CA ALA A 10 46.89 8.07 -24.15
C ALA A 10 46.52 7.20 -25.37
N THR A 11 45.25 7.01 -25.61
CA THR A 11 44.73 6.78 -26.98
C THR A 11 43.20 7.07 -26.94
N LYS A 12 42.86 8.07 -27.60
CA LYS A 12 42.24 8.34 -28.92
C LYS A 12 40.72 8.37 -28.87
N SER A 13 40.27 9.60 -29.04
CA SER A 13 38.91 10.00 -29.48
C SER A 13 38.58 9.44 -30.88
N THR A 14 37.35 9.01 -31.07
CA THR A 14 36.73 8.98 -32.41
C THR A 14 35.43 9.73 -32.38
N LYS A 15 35.39 10.86 -33.07
CA LYS A 15 34.21 11.59 -33.48
C LYS A 15 33.56 10.86 -34.65
N THR A 16 32.23 10.72 -34.64
CA THR A 16 31.46 10.65 -35.88
C THR A 16 30.13 11.37 -35.70
N ASN A 17 30.08 12.45 -36.29
CA ASN A 17 29.15 13.22 -37.10
C ASN A 17 27.66 12.84 -37.10
N SER A 18 26.94 13.86 -36.74
CA SER A 18 25.61 14.35 -37.14
C SER A 18 24.99 13.77 -38.43
N ASN A 19 23.70 13.45 -38.36
CA ASN A 19 22.84 13.85 -39.44
C ASN A 19 21.44 14.24 -38.92
N LYS A 20 21.07 15.48 -39.19
CA LYS A 20 19.73 16.05 -39.12
C LYS A 20 18.90 15.46 -40.22
N ASN A 21 17.71 14.98 -39.91
CA ASN A 21 16.58 15.15 -40.84
C ASN A 21 15.26 15.19 -40.07
N LYS A 22 14.63 16.32 -40.16
CA LYS A 22 13.25 16.61 -39.84
C LYS A 22 12.44 16.42 -41.13
N PRO A 23 11.28 15.80 -41.13
CA PRO A 23 10.25 16.25 -42.04
C PRO A 23 8.96 16.69 -41.34
N LYS A 24 8.45 17.71 -41.97
CA LYS A 24 7.23 18.47 -41.81
C LYS A 24 5.96 17.67 -41.53
N ALA A 25 5.11 18.38 -40.81
CA ALA A 25 3.69 18.12 -40.64
C ALA A 25 2.94 17.93 -41.97
N THR A 26 2.09 16.87 -41.98
CA THR A 26 0.91 16.85 -42.85
C THR A 26 -0.30 16.42 -42.03
N LYS A 27 -1.23 17.32 -41.88
CA LYS A 27 -2.60 17.07 -41.41
C LYS A 27 -3.31 16.28 -42.51
N THR A 28 -3.96 15.18 -42.16
CA THR A 28 -5.21 14.75 -42.83
C THR A 28 -5.92 13.69 -41.98
N THR A 29 -7.03 14.07 -41.42
CA THR A 29 -8.30 13.34 -41.22
C THR A 29 -8.29 11.82 -41.33
N ASN A 30 -8.56 11.13 -40.18
CA ASN A 30 -9.41 9.94 -40.17
C ASN A 30 -10.01 9.76 -38.75
N LYS A 31 -11.16 10.32 -38.59
CA LYS A 31 -11.98 10.20 -37.38
C LYS A 31 -13.39 9.83 -37.85
N VAL A 32 -13.62 8.59 -38.25
CA VAL A 32 -14.98 8.03 -38.49
C VAL A 32 -15.06 6.50 -38.34
N GLU A 33 -14.01 5.69 -38.42
CA GLU A 33 -14.19 4.22 -38.51
C GLU A 33 -14.24 3.44 -37.18
N THR A 34 -13.75 3.97 -36.06
CA THR A 34 -13.70 3.25 -34.79
C THR A 34 -15.03 3.18 -34.02
N LYS A 35 -16.03 3.98 -34.39
CA LYS A 35 -17.35 3.92 -33.73
C LYS A 35 -18.32 2.88 -34.31
N LYS A 36 -18.06 2.32 -35.48
CA LYS A 36 -18.93 1.31 -36.10
C LYS A 36 -18.59 -0.13 -35.66
N GLU A 37 -17.34 -0.44 -35.37
CA GLU A 37 -16.95 -1.80 -34.94
C GLU A 37 -17.38 -2.13 -33.49
N VAL A 38 -17.34 -1.14 -32.58
CA VAL A 38 -17.77 -1.35 -31.20
C VAL A 38 -19.30 -1.53 -31.11
N LYS A 39 -20.08 -0.86 -31.98
CA LYS A 39 -21.54 -1.07 -32.03
C LYS A 39 -21.92 -2.46 -32.54
N ASN A 40 -21.19 -2.97 -33.53
CA ASN A 40 -21.48 -4.27 -34.12
C ASN A 40 -21.13 -5.45 -33.18
N LYS A 41 -20.12 -5.30 -32.28
CA LYS A 41 -19.82 -6.35 -31.30
C LYS A 41 -20.81 -6.44 -30.15
N ASN A 42 -21.42 -5.33 -29.77
CA ASN A 42 -22.43 -5.32 -28.72
C ASN A 42 -23.79 -5.82 -29.25
N GLU A 43 -24.19 -5.45 -30.46
CA GLU A 43 -25.42 -5.98 -31.09
C GLU A 43 -25.36 -7.49 -31.33
N VAL A 44 -24.22 -8.03 -31.76
CA VAL A 44 -24.03 -9.50 -31.95
C VAL A 44 -24.02 -10.26 -30.61
N LYS A 45 -23.61 -9.62 -29.48
CA LYS A 45 -23.71 -10.25 -28.17
C LYS A 45 -25.13 -10.21 -27.59
N GLU A 46 -25.87 -9.15 -27.83
CA GLU A 46 -27.30 -9.07 -27.43
C GLU A 46 -28.19 -9.99 -28.24
N GLU A 47 -27.98 -10.12 -29.56
CA GLU A 47 -28.69 -11.08 -30.40
C GLU A 47 -28.44 -12.54 -29.99
N LYS A 48 -27.19 -12.91 -29.62
CA LYS A 48 -26.88 -14.25 -29.12
C LYS A 48 -27.45 -14.56 -27.75
N VAL A 49 -27.70 -13.56 -26.93
CA VAL A 49 -28.34 -13.73 -25.62
C VAL A 49 -29.85 -13.80 -25.77
N ILE A 50 -30.43 -13.07 -26.72
CA ILE A 50 -31.88 -13.08 -27.01
C ILE A 50 -32.25 -14.40 -27.68
N THR A 51 -31.51 -14.88 -28.67
CA THR A 51 -31.78 -16.19 -29.33
C THR A 51 -31.63 -17.36 -28.36
N LYS A 52 -30.67 -17.35 -27.44
CA LYS A 52 -30.60 -18.40 -26.40
C LYS A 52 -31.73 -18.35 -25.35
N LYS A 53 -32.33 -17.19 -25.12
CA LYS A 53 -33.50 -17.06 -24.25
C LYS A 53 -34.81 -17.48 -24.95
N GLU A 54 -34.93 -17.25 -26.26
CA GLU A 54 -36.05 -17.68 -27.07
C GLU A 54 -36.03 -19.19 -27.29
N GLU A 55 -34.88 -19.81 -27.65
CA GLU A 55 -34.77 -21.26 -27.74
C GLU A 55 -35.06 -21.99 -26.43
N LYS A 56 -34.81 -21.39 -25.25
CA LYS A 56 -35.22 -21.95 -23.96
C LYS A 56 -36.72 -21.80 -23.71
N LYS A 57 -37.34 -20.72 -24.16
CA LYS A 57 -38.79 -20.52 -24.03
C LYS A 57 -39.56 -21.47 -24.94
N ASP A 58 -39.10 -21.72 -26.15
CA ASP A 58 -39.75 -22.63 -27.10
C ASP A 58 -39.60 -24.10 -26.66
N LYS A 59 -38.44 -24.49 -26.10
CA LYS A 59 -38.27 -25.83 -25.50
C LYS A 59 -39.17 -26.04 -24.26
N ILE A 60 -39.42 -25.02 -23.48
CA ILE A 60 -40.31 -25.10 -22.33
C ILE A 60 -41.79 -25.21 -22.80
N LYS A 61 -42.19 -24.46 -23.84
CA LYS A 61 -43.54 -24.57 -24.42
C LYS A 61 -43.77 -25.94 -25.07
N GLU A 62 -42.76 -26.48 -25.76
CA GLU A 62 -42.87 -27.83 -26.40
C GLU A 62 -42.98 -28.96 -25.35
N ILE A 63 -42.36 -28.78 -24.16
CA ILE A 63 -42.50 -29.71 -23.04
C ILE A 63 -43.89 -29.58 -22.38
N GLU A 64 -44.41 -28.36 -22.24
CA GLU A 64 -45.72 -28.11 -21.70
C GLU A 64 -46.83 -28.60 -22.64
N GLU A 65 -46.72 -28.47 -23.97
CA GLU A 65 -47.67 -29.02 -24.93
C GLU A 65 -47.61 -30.54 -25.01
N LYS A 66 -46.43 -31.15 -24.94
CA LYS A 66 -46.28 -32.62 -24.88
C LYS A 66 -46.85 -33.20 -23.60
N THR A 67 -46.85 -32.43 -22.49
CA THR A 67 -47.43 -32.83 -21.23
C THR A 67 -48.96 -32.68 -21.24
N LYS A 68 -49.50 -31.67 -21.94
CA LYS A 68 -50.97 -31.49 -22.13
C LYS A 68 -51.57 -32.50 -23.13
N SER A 69 -50.80 -32.96 -24.13
CA SER A 69 -51.25 -33.95 -25.12
C SER A 69 -51.36 -35.37 -24.51
N LYS A 70 -50.54 -35.71 -23.51
CA LYS A 70 -50.60 -37.02 -22.85
C LYS A 70 -51.79 -37.20 -21.89
N ASN A 71 -52.47 -36.10 -21.52
CA ASN A 71 -53.62 -36.16 -20.62
C ASN A 71 -55.00 -36.29 -21.35
N LYS A 72 -54.98 -36.56 -22.68
CA LYS A 72 -56.25 -36.63 -23.45
C LYS A 72 -56.48 -37.99 -24.12
N ILE A 73 -55.83 -39.05 -23.68
CA ILE A 73 -56.12 -40.40 -24.18
C ILE A 73 -56.45 -41.33 -23.01
N THR A 74 -57.67 -41.83 -23.12
CA THR A 74 -58.30 -42.95 -22.44
C THR A 74 -58.93 -42.72 -21.10
N LYS A 75 -60.26 -42.28 -21.18
CA LYS A 75 -61.25 -42.84 -20.35
C LYS A 75 -61.49 -44.28 -20.75
N THR A 76 -60.78 -45.22 -20.16
CA THR A 76 -61.29 -46.61 -20.07
C THR A 76 -61.34 -46.98 -18.60
N LYS A 77 -62.58 -47.05 -18.12
CA LYS A 77 -62.92 -47.64 -16.83
C LYS A 77 -62.28 -49.04 -16.77
N ASN A 78 -61.48 -49.25 -15.73
CA ASN A 78 -61.55 -50.48 -14.94
C ASN A 78 -60.47 -50.46 -13.81
N ASN A 79 -60.93 -50.60 -12.57
CA ASN A 79 -60.32 -51.26 -11.39
C ASN A 79 -58.90 -50.96 -10.95
N LYS A 80 -58.22 -50.00 -11.53
CA LYS A 80 -56.88 -49.57 -10.99
C LYS A 80 -56.97 -48.35 -10.08
N GLU A 81 -58.04 -47.53 -10.21
CA GLU A 81 -58.19 -46.34 -9.35
C GLU A 81 -58.43 -46.71 -7.88
N ASP A 82 -59.02 -47.87 -7.61
CA ASP A 82 -59.32 -48.31 -6.25
C ASP A 82 -58.10 -48.83 -5.51
N PHE A 83 -57.06 -49.32 -6.22
CA PHE A 83 -55.82 -49.82 -5.65
C PHE A 83 -54.89 -48.67 -5.26
N PHE A 84 -54.70 -47.70 -6.14
CA PHE A 84 -53.84 -46.55 -5.85
C PHE A 84 -54.47 -45.57 -4.85
N THR A 85 -55.78 -45.41 -4.86
CA THR A 85 -56.48 -44.61 -3.84
C THR A 85 -56.52 -45.29 -2.47
N LYS A 86 -56.59 -46.61 -2.39
CA LYS A 86 -56.44 -47.34 -1.13
C LYS A 86 -55.01 -47.26 -0.58
N ILE A 87 -54.00 -47.36 -1.43
CA ILE A 87 -52.61 -47.17 -1.03
C ILE A 87 -52.33 -45.73 -0.60
N ALA A 88 -52.85 -44.73 -1.33
CA ALA A 88 -52.67 -43.31 -1.02
C ALA A 88 -53.38 -42.86 0.27
N ASN A 89 -54.43 -43.56 0.68
CA ASN A 89 -55.19 -43.24 1.87
C ASN A 89 -54.78 -44.03 3.13
N ASP A 90 -53.94 -45.06 2.99
CA ASP A 90 -53.41 -45.80 4.14
C ASP A 90 -52.38 -44.91 4.88
N GLU A 91 -52.62 -44.69 6.19
CA GLU A 91 -51.74 -43.85 7.02
C GLU A 91 -50.29 -44.32 7.03
N ARG A 92 -50.04 -45.62 6.94
CA ARG A 92 -48.70 -46.20 6.86
C ARG A 92 -47.99 -45.80 5.55
N THR A 93 -48.74 -45.76 4.45
CA THR A 93 -48.25 -45.40 3.14
C THR A 93 -47.95 -43.88 3.07
N LYS A 94 -48.78 -43.05 3.69
CA LYS A 94 -48.54 -41.60 3.83
C LYS A 94 -47.24 -41.33 4.61
N ILE A 95 -46.99 -42.06 5.68
CA ILE A 95 -45.73 -41.97 6.46
C ILE A 95 -44.52 -42.38 5.61
N ILE A 96 -44.64 -43.45 4.82
CA ILE A 96 -43.58 -43.92 3.93
C ILE A 96 -43.27 -42.89 2.84
N TYR A 97 -44.30 -42.33 2.19
CA TYR A 97 -44.11 -41.29 1.18
C TYR A 97 -43.58 -39.97 1.79
N GLY A 98 -44.00 -39.61 3.00
CA GLY A 98 -43.45 -38.49 3.74
C GLY A 98 -41.96 -38.68 4.08
N PHE A 99 -41.60 -39.90 4.48
CA PHE A 99 -40.19 -40.23 4.77
C PHE A 99 -39.33 -40.27 3.49
N LEU A 100 -39.86 -40.86 2.39
CA LEU A 100 -39.15 -40.85 1.08
C LEU A 100 -39.04 -39.43 0.53
N GLY A 101 -40.10 -38.63 0.62
CA GLY A 101 -40.05 -37.22 0.21
C GLY A 101 -39.08 -36.39 1.03
N GLY A 102 -39.06 -36.59 2.37
CA GLY A 102 -38.10 -35.97 3.26
C GLY A 102 -36.65 -36.40 2.98
N LEU A 103 -36.44 -37.69 2.69
CA LEU A 103 -35.15 -38.22 2.30
C LEU A 103 -34.65 -37.63 0.95
N CYS A 104 -35.55 -37.58 -0.04
CA CYS A 104 -35.25 -36.96 -1.35
C CYS A 104 -34.95 -35.46 -1.19
N LEU A 105 -35.73 -34.75 -0.38
CA LEU A 105 -35.48 -33.33 -0.08
C LEU A 105 -34.17 -33.14 0.66
N GLY A 106 -33.85 -33.98 1.65
CA GLY A 106 -32.61 -33.98 2.38
C GLY A 106 -31.38 -34.26 1.48
N LEU A 107 -31.49 -35.22 0.55
CA LEU A 107 -30.46 -35.50 -0.45
C LEU A 107 -30.28 -34.33 -1.43
N LEU A 108 -31.36 -33.65 -1.81
CA LEU A 108 -31.34 -32.51 -2.70
C LEU A 108 -30.68 -31.29 -2.03
N ILE A 109 -31.00 -31.05 -0.76
CA ILE A 109 -30.38 -30.04 0.07
C ILE A 109 -28.91 -30.37 0.26
N MET A 110 -28.57 -31.63 0.56
CA MET A 110 -27.18 -32.10 0.69
C MET A 110 -26.39 -31.91 -0.63
N PHE A 111 -27.05 -32.11 -1.79
CA PHE A 111 -26.42 -31.90 -3.10
C PHE A 111 -26.19 -30.41 -3.41
N ILE A 112 -27.09 -29.53 -2.97
CA ILE A 112 -26.96 -28.06 -3.15
C ILE A 112 -25.86 -27.49 -2.24
N PHE A 113 -25.70 -28.03 -1.03
CA PHE A 113 -24.73 -27.59 -0.06
C PHE A 113 -23.43 -28.41 -0.04
N MET A 114 -23.29 -29.42 -0.92
CA MET A 114 -22.00 -30.08 -1.09
C MET A 114 -21.04 -29.10 -1.75
N PRO A 115 -19.89 -28.82 -1.13
CA PRO A 115 -18.83 -28.09 -1.82
C PRO A 115 -18.44 -28.87 -3.08
N ASP A 116 -18.13 -28.15 -4.14
CA ASP A 116 -17.66 -28.74 -5.40
C ASP A 116 -16.55 -29.75 -5.09
N ARG A 117 -16.80 -31.03 -5.38
CA ARG A 117 -15.81 -32.06 -5.16
C ARG A 117 -14.72 -31.86 -6.17
N ILE A 118 -13.56 -31.35 -5.72
CA ILE A 118 -12.35 -31.36 -6.53
C ILE A 118 -12.06 -32.82 -6.89
N ALA A 119 -11.91 -33.13 -8.18
CA ALA A 119 -11.59 -34.45 -8.62
C ALA A 119 -10.28 -34.91 -7.95
N THR A 120 -10.34 -36.02 -7.22
CA THR A 120 -9.15 -36.61 -6.60
C THR A 120 -8.76 -37.89 -7.34
N LEU A 121 -7.48 -38.22 -7.35
CA LEU A 121 -6.95 -39.49 -7.81
C LEU A 121 -7.34 -40.62 -6.84
N LYS A 122 -7.08 -41.89 -7.22
CA LYS A 122 -7.40 -43.08 -6.39
C LYS A 122 -6.69 -43.08 -5.02
N ASP A 123 -5.55 -42.40 -4.94
CA ASP A 123 -4.75 -42.20 -3.72
C ASP A 123 -5.20 -41.03 -2.86
N GLY A 124 -6.24 -40.31 -3.29
CA GLY A 124 -6.78 -39.13 -2.60
C GLY A 124 -6.09 -37.82 -2.96
N THR A 125 -5.04 -37.82 -3.79
CA THR A 125 -4.34 -36.60 -4.20
C THR A 125 -5.15 -35.80 -5.23
N GLN A 126 -4.91 -34.50 -5.31
CA GLN A 126 -5.59 -33.57 -6.24
C GLN A 126 -4.70 -33.30 -7.46
N PRO A 127 -5.06 -33.78 -8.65
CA PRO A 127 -4.34 -33.41 -9.87
C PRO A 127 -4.70 -31.96 -10.24
N ILE A 128 -3.68 -31.12 -10.43
CA ILE A 128 -3.83 -29.76 -10.93
C ILE A 128 -3.59 -29.65 -12.44
N ALA A 129 -2.83 -30.61 -12.99
CA ALA A 129 -2.58 -30.73 -14.42
C ALA A 129 -2.30 -32.20 -14.80
N THR A 130 -2.62 -32.56 -16.05
CA THR A 130 -2.27 -33.85 -16.63
C THR A 130 -1.64 -33.65 -18.01
N ILE A 131 -0.46 -34.22 -18.22
CA ILE A 131 0.22 -34.18 -19.50
C ILE A 131 0.78 -35.56 -19.86
N SER A 132 0.50 -36.05 -21.07
CA SER A 132 0.99 -37.37 -21.55
C SER A 132 0.72 -38.50 -20.54
N GLY A 133 -0.45 -38.50 -19.90
CA GLY A 133 -0.86 -39.49 -18.90
C GLY A 133 -0.19 -39.41 -17.54
N LYS A 134 0.65 -38.42 -17.30
CA LYS A 134 1.24 -38.10 -15.98
C LYS A 134 0.46 -36.95 -15.34
N ASN A 135 0.11 -37.13 -14.09
CA ASN A 135 -0.52 -36.10 -13.28
C ASN A 135 0.54 -35.28 -12.54
N ILE A 136 0.32 -33.99 -12.46
CA ILE A 136 1.01 -33.08 -11.53
C ILE A 136 0.00 -32.80 -10.41
N THR A 137 0.35 -33.09 -9.19
CA THR A 137 -0.54 -32.94 -8.04
C THR A 137 -0.32 -31.62 -7.31
N ALA A 138 -1.30 -31.20 -6.51
CA ALA A 138 -1.18 -30.02 -5.65
C ALA A 138 -0.05 -30.19 -4.62
N ASP A 139 0.13 -31.43 -4.12
CA ASP A 139 1.16 -31.71 -3.12
C ASP A 139 2.57 -31.60 -3.74
N GLU A 140 2.80 -32.16 -4.97
CA GLU A 140 4.08 -31.97 -5.67
C GLU A 140 4.39 -30.51 -5.89
N LEU A 141 3.42 -29.73 -6.41
CA LEU A 141 3.62 -28.30 -6.61
C LEU A 141 3.90 -27.57 -5.29
N TYR A 142 3.19 -27.95 -4.21
CA TYR A 142 3.43 -27.36 -2.89
C TYR A 142 4.84 -27.64 -2.38
N GLU A 143 5.35 -28.88 -2.50
CA GLU A 143 6.70 -29.22 -2.09
C GLU A 143 7.77 -28.45 -2.88
N ASP A 144 7.58 -28.32 -4.21
CA ASP A 144 8.46 -27.51 -5.05
C ASP A 144 8.43 -26.04 -4.66
N MET A 145 7.23 -25.47 -4.49
CA MET A 145 7.07 -24.09 -4.05
C MET A 145 7.67 -23.87 -2.66
N LYS A 146 7.45 -24.80 -1.75
CA LYS A 146 7.99 -24.76 -0.38
C LYS A 146 9.53 -24.71 -0.39
N SER A 147 10.18 -25.41 -1.31
CA SER A 147 11.63 -25.40 -1.44
C SER A 147 12.17 -24.10 -2.06
N GLN A 148 11.50 -23.57 -3.06
CA GLN A 148 11.98 -22.45 -3.90
C GLN A 148 11.62 -21.07 -3.36
N TYR A 149 10.42 -20.90 -2.77
CA TYR A 149 9.91 -19.58 -2.40
C TYR A 149 10.24 -19.18 -0.95
N PRO A 150 10.37 -17.86 -0.68
CA PRO A 150 10.55 -17.35 0.67
C PRO A 150 9.37 -17.68 1.58
N ILE A 151 9.63 -17.75 2.88
CA ILE A 151 8.63 -18.04 3.91
C ILE A 151 7.58 -16.92 4.08
N ASN A 152 7.78 -15.77 3.51
CA ASN A 152 7.00 -14.55 3.77
C ASN A 152 5.49 -14.73 3.61
N VAL A 153 5.04 -15.47 2.57
CA VAL A 153 3.60 -15.72 2.35
C VAL A 153 2.96 -16.46 3.53
N LEU A 154 3.69 -17.42 4.13
CA LEU A 154 3.22 -18.12 5.32
C LEU A 154 3.21 -17.18 6.54
N LEU A 155 4.26 -16.38 6.71
CA LEU A 155 4.35 -15.41 7.81
C LEU A 155 3.24 -14.36 7.72
N ASP A 156 2.91 -13.87 6.53
CA ASP A 156 1.79 -12.93 6.33
C ASP A 156 0.44 -13.53 6.73
N LYS A 157 0.21 -14.82 6.43
CA LYS A 157 -1.00 -15.52 6.89
C LYS A 157 -1.03 -15.66 8.41
N ILE A 158 0.10 -16.01 9.04
CA ILE A 158 0.24 -16.13 10.49
C ILE A 158 -0.01 -14.78 11.15
N ASP A 159 0.66 -13.73 10.68
CA ASP A 159 0.52 -12.37 11.19
C ASP A 159 -0.91 -11.87 11.07
N ASN A 160 -1.56 -12.13 9.92
CA ASN A 160 -2.95 -11.75 9.73
C ASN A 160 -3.89 -12.43 10.72
N ILE A 161 -3.67 -13.71 11.03
CA ILE A 161 -4.46 -14.44 12.04
C ILE A 161 -4.29 -13.80 13.43
N ILE A 162 -3.06 -13.47 13.83
CA ILE A 162 -2.76 -12.91 15.14
C ILE A 162 -3.27 -11.48 15.22
N LEU A 163 -2.90 -10.65 14.26
CA LEU A 163 -3.16 -9.21 14.27
C LEU A 163 -4.63 -8.86 14.07
N THR A 164 -5.39 -9.67 13.32
CA THR A 164 -6.84 -9.47 13.18
C THR A 164 -7.58 -9.73 14.50
N LYS A 165 -7.08 -10.58 15.36
CA LYS A 165 -7.63 -10.77 16.72
C LYS A 165 -7.31 -9.58 17.62
N LYS A 166 -6.09 -9.03 17.53
CA LYS A 166 -5.62 -7.90 18.35
C LYS A 166 -6.24 -6.57 17.91
N TYR A 167 -6.25 -6.30 16.61
CA TYR A 167 -6.74 -5.05 16.01
C TYR A 167 -7.95 -5.33 15.13
N LYS A 168 -9.14 -5.12 15.69
CA LYS A 168 -10.39 -5.20 14.92
C LYS A 168 -10.46 -4.05 13.91
N GLU A 169 -11.16 -4.30 12.82
CA GLU A 169 -11.42 -3.25 11.84
C GLU A 169 -12.33 -2.17 12.46
N ASP A 170 -11.90 -0.93 12.41
CA ASP A 170 -12.61 0.26 12.83
C ASP A 170 -12.63 1.30 11.70
N ASP A 171 -13.33 2.40 11.89
CA ASP A 171 -13.45 3.43 10.85
C ASP A 171 -12.09 4.12 10.59
N THR A 172 -11.25 4.30 11.61
CA THR A 172 -9.90 4.85 11.45
C THR A 172 -9.04 3.98 10.52
N MET A 173 -9.08 2.66 10.71
CA MET A 173 -8.38 1.73 9.81
C MET A 173 -8.93 1.81 8.38
N LYS A 174 -10.27 1.81 8.23
CA LYS A 174 -10.89 1.90 6.90
C LYS A 174 -10.47 3.16 6.16
N ASP A 175 -10.53 4.30 6.82
CA ASP A 175 -10.17 5.59 6.23
C ASP A 175 -8.69 5.62 5.83
N LYS A 176 -7.79 5.13 6.69
CA LYS A 176 -6.35 5.05 6.37
C LYS A 176 -6.05 4.09 5.23
N VAL A 177 -6.67 2.91 5.24
CA VAL A 177 -6.48 1.89 4.18
C VAL A 177 -7.00 2.42 2.85
N ASN A 178 -8.19 3.03 2.81
CA ASN A 178 -8.75 3.58 1.58
C ASN A 178 -7.90 4.75 1.04
N SER A 179 -7.48 5.68 1.92
CA SER A 179 -6.60 6.79 1.53
C SER A 179 -5.26 6.30 0.97
N ASN A 180 -4.66 5.28 1.60
CA ASN A 180 -3.43 4.66 1.10
C ASN A 180 -3.67 3.94 -0.23
N ALA A 181 -4.80 3.24 -0.37
CA ALA A 181 -5.14 2.55 -1.62
C ALA A 181 -5.24 3.54 -2.79
N GLU A 182 -5.97 4.64 -2.61
CA GLU A 182 -6.09 5.70 -3.62
C GLU A 182 -4.74 6.35 -3.92
N TYR A 183 -3.95 6.67 -2.91
CA TYR A 183 -2.64 7.29 -3.07
C TYR A 183 -1.71 6.42 -3.92
N TYR A 184 -1.54 5.14 -3.57
CA TYR A 184 -0.65 4.25 -4.32
C TYR A 184 -1.18 3.94 -5.71
N LEU A 185 -2.49 3.72 -5.89
CA LEU A 185 -3.08 3.54 -7.22
C LEU A 185 -2.81 4.75 -8.12
N ASN A 186 -2.99 5.96 -7.59
CA ASN A 186 -2.73 7.18 -8.35
C ASN A 186 -1.23 7.34 -8.68
N MET A 187 -0.34 7.00 -7.76
CA MET A 187 1.10 6.98 -8.00
C MET A 187 1.48 5.97 -9.11
N TYR A 188 0.93 4.76 -9.06
CA TYR A 188 1.17 3.75 -10.09
C TYR A 188 0.56 4.13 -11.45
N LYS A 189 -0.62 4.77 -11.48
CA LYS A 189 -1.21 5.33 -12.72
C LYS A 189 -0.32 6.39 -13.38
N GLN A 190 0.39 7.18 -12.58
CA GLN A 190 1.36 8.16 -13.11
C GLN A 190 2.62 7.48 -13.66
N TYR A 191 3.02 6.35 -13.10
CA TYR A 191 4.18 5.59 -13.55
C TYR A 191 3.86 4.72 -14.78
N TYR A 192 2.69 4.08 -14.82
CA TYR A 192 2.22 3.22 -15.92
C TYR A 192 1.16 3.96 -16.75
N THR A 193 1.58 4.97 -17.52
CA THR A 193 0.68 5.86 -18.29
C THR A 193 -0.04 5.18 -19.45
N ASP A 194 0.40 4.01 -19.88
CA ASP A 194 -0.17 3.17 -20.93
C ASP A 194 -1.28 2.24 -20.42
N ILE A 195 -1.38 2.04 -19.10
CA ILE A 195 -2.41 1.19 -18.48
C ILE A 195 -3.61 2.05 -18.06
N THR A 196 -4.75 1.79 -18.68
CA THR A 196 -6.02 2.49 -18.37
C THR A 196 -7.01 1.63 -17.59
N ASP A 197 -6.84 0.29 -17.63
CA ASP A 197 -7.68 -0.65 -16.88
C ASP A 197 -7.10 -0.85 -15.46
N GLU A 198 -7.95 -0.67 -14.46
CA GLU A 198 -7.54 -0.77 -13.05
C GLU A 198 -7.18 -2.20 -12.65
N ASN A 199 -7.81 -3.23 -13.23
CA ASN A 199 -7.46 -4.61 -12.94
C ASN A 199 -6.09 -4.97 -13.52
N GLU A 200 -5.77 -4.48 -14.74
CA GLU A 200 -4.44 -4.64 -15.31
C GLU A 200 -3.38 -3.94 -14.46
N LEU A 201 -3.69 -2.76 -13.92
CA LEU A 201 -2.80 -2.06 -13.01
C LEU A 201 -2.57 -2.87 -11.72
N LEU A 202 -3.63 -3.40 -11.13
CA LEU A 202 -3.54 -4.25 -9.93
C LEU A 202 -2.71 -5.52 -10.18
N GLU A 203 -2.84 -6.15 -11.36
CA GLU A 203 -2.00 -7.28 -11.76
C GLU A 203 -0.52 -6.89 -11.84
N LYS A 204 -0.19 -5.72 -12.40
CA LYS A 204 1.18 -5.17 -12.41
C LYS A 204 1.71 -4.90 -10.99
N MET A 205 0.84 -4.50 -10.07
CA MET A 205 1.17 -4.35 -8.66
C MET A 205 1.26 -5.70 -7.91
N GLY A 206 0.93 -6.83 -8.57
CA GLY A 206 0.98 -8.18 -8.01
C GLY A 206 -0.30 -8.62 -7.29
N PHE A 207 -1.43 -7.96 -7.52
CA PHE A 207 -2.70 -8.27 -6.87
C PHE A 207 -3.73 -8.82 -7.86
N ALA A 208 -4.37 -9.94 -7.50
CA ALA A 208 -5.39 -10.58 -8.33
C ALA A 208 -6.72 -9.81 -8.36
N SER A 209 -6.98 -8.89 -7.43
CA SER A 209 -8.18 -8.05 -7.36
C SER A 209 -7.98 -6.90 -6.39
N TYR A 210 -8.87 -5.90 -6.47
CA TYR A 210 -8.92 -4.78 -5.52
C TYR A 210 -9.13 -5.25 -4.08
N ASP A 211 -9.97 -6.27 -3.85
CA ASP A 211 -10.18 -6.84 -2.51
C ASP A 211 -8.88 -7.44 -1.94
N LYS A 212 -8.08 -8.12 -2.76
CA LYS A 212 -6.78 -8.66 -2.33
C LYS A 212 -5.77 -7.56 -2.03
N TYR A 213 -5.82 -6.47 -2.77
CA TYR A 213 -5.03 -5.29 -2.47
C TYR A 213 -5.44 -4.64 -1.14
N LEU A 214 -6.74 -4.49 -0.87
CA LEU A 214 -7.23 -3.98 0.42
C LEU A 214 -6.88 -4.92 1.58
N GLU A 215 -6.96 -6.24 1.41
CA GLU A 215 -6.52 -7.22 2.42
C GLU A 215 -5.04 -7.04 2.78
N TYR A 216 -4.19 -6.83 1.77
CA TYR A 216 -2.76 -6.53 1.96
C TYR A 216 -2.57 -5.24 2.75
N LEU A 217 -3.22 -4.15 2.38
CA LEU A 217 -3.10 -2.86 3.07
C LEU A 217 -3.64 -2.91 4.52
N LYS A 218 -4.70 -3.69 4.78
CA LYS A 218 -5.20 -3.92 6.14
C LYS A 218 -4.17 -4.67 7.00
N LEU A 219 -3.48 -5.65 6.42
CA LEU A 219 -2.42 -6.36 7.12
C LEU A 219 -1.23 -5.44 7.39
N ASP A 220 -0.82 -4.65 6.41
CA ASP A 220 0.27 -3.68 6.53
C ASP A 220 -0.03 -2.62 7.61
N TYR A 221 -1.24 -2.07 7.64
CA TYR A 221 -1.70 -1.17 8.71
C TYR A 221 -1.56 -1.81 10.09
N ARG A 222 -2.00 -3.07 10.25
CA ARG A 222 -1.91 -3.79 11.53
C ARG A 222 -0.47 -4.08 11.93
N LYS A 223 0.39 -4.44 10.99
CA LYS A 223 1.84 -4.64 11.23
C LYS A 223 2.49 -3.34 11.69
N THR A 224 2.19 -2.24 11.03
CA THR A 224 2.69 -0.91 11.41
C THR A 224 2.24 -0.55 12.82
N LYS A 225 0.95 -0.68 13.13
CA LYS A 225 0.39 -0.40 14.46
C LYS A 225 1.04 -1.26 15.55
N TYR A 226 1.26 -2.54 15.28
CA TYR A 226 1.96 -3.41 16.25
C TYR A 226 3.42 -3.01 16.41
N THR A 227 4.10 -2.64 15.35
CA THR A 227 5.49 -2.17 15.41
C THR A 227 5.63 -0.92 16.28
N GLU A 228 4.70 0.03 16.14
CA GLU A 228 4.67 1.25 16.95
C GLU A 228 4.38 0.93 18.42
N GLU A 229 3.45 0.03 18.71
CA GLU A 229 3.18 -0.46 20.07
C GLU A 229 4.41 -1.18 20.65
N TYR A 230 5.03 -2.07 19.88
CA TYR A 230 6.26 -2.76 20.29
C TYR A 230 7.39 -1.78 20.63
N ILE A 231 7.61 -0.75 19.81
CA ILE A 231 8.61 0.28 20.09
C ILE A 231 8.25 1.01 21.38
N LYS A 232 6.99 1.47 21.51
CA LYS A 232 6.50 2.20 22.68
C LYS A 232 6.68 1.41 23.97
N ASP A 233 6.35 0.11 23.96
CA ASP A 233 6.43 -0.76 25.13
C ASP A 233 7.89 -1.06 25.55
N ASN A 234 8.85 -0.85 24.63
CA ASN A 234 10.28 -1.00 24.89
C ASN A 234 11.02 0.32 25.12
N LEU A 235 10.31 1.48 25.08
CA LEU A 235 10.90 2.76 25.46
C LEU A 235 11.09 2.84 26.98
N THR A 236 12.26 3.30 27.39
CA THR A 236 12.56 3.55 28.80
C THR A 236 12.19 4.98 29.21
N ASP A 237 11.89 5.20 30.48
CA ASP A 237 11.68 6.56 30.99
C ASP A 237 12.94 7.43 30.86
N ASP A 238 14.14 6.82 30.91
CA ASP A 238 15.41 7.52 30.68
C ASP A 238 15.54 8.04 29.25
N GLU A 239 15.12 7.26 28.23
CA GLU A 239 15.10 7.72 26.83
C GLU A 239 14.14 8.88 26.64
N ILE A 240 12.97 8.82 27.25
CA ILE A 240 11.96 9.88 27.19
C ILE A 240 12.47 11.14 27.90
N GLN A 241 13.08 11.00 29.07
CA GLN A 241 13.65 12.13 29.82
C GLN A 241 14.80 12.76 29.04
N LYS A 242 15.70 11.94 28.48
CA LYS A 242 16.83 12.41 27.67
C LYS A 242 16.33 13.20 26.46
N TYR A 243 15.33 12.67 25.72
CA TYR A 243 14.76 13.39 24.58
C TYR A 243 14.18 14.73 25.00
N TYR A 244 13.46 14.77 26.14
CA TYR A 244 12.90 16.00 26.69
C TYR A 244 13.98 17.03 27.00
N ASP A 245 15.04 16.63 27.70
CA ASP A 245 16.13 17.53 28.11
C ASP A 245 16.90 18.08 26.90
N GLU A 246 17.08 17.26 25.87
CA GLU A 246 17.83 17.62 24.67
C GLU A 246 17.02 18.43 23.64
N ASN A 247 15.71 18.20 23.52
CA ASN A 247 14.95 18.69 22.38
C ASN A 247 13.79 19.63 22.74
N VAL A 248 13.24 19.54 23.97
CA VAL A 248 12.05 20.31 24.32
C VAL A 248 12.43 21.68 24.88
N PHE A 249 11.91 22.73 24.28
CA PHE A 249 12.05 24.10 24.69
C PHE A 249 10.69 24.82 24.64
N GLY A 250 10.60 26.00 25.26
CA GLY A 250 9.40 26.82 25.18
C GLY A 250 9.23 27.46 23.81
N ASP A 251 7.99 27.73 23.40
CA ASP A 251 7.74 28.36 22.12
C ASP A 251 8.59 29.60 21.92
N ILE A 252 9.24 29.72 20.80
CA ILE A 252 10.16 30.81 20.41
C ILE A 252 9.48 31.68 19.39
N ASN A 253 9.37 32.97 19.68
CA ASN A 253 8.92 33.98 18.75
C ASN A 253 10.08 34.42 17.87
N CYS A 254 10.00 34.19 16.57
CA CYS A 254 11.11 34.49 15.66
C CYS A 254 10.64 35.00 14.30
N GLN A 255 11.53 35.77 13.70
CA GLN A 255 11.45 36.27 12.33
C GLN A 255 12.72 35.86 11.60
N HIS A 256 12.66 35.78 10.29
CA HIS A 256 13.89 35.53 9.51
C HIS A 256 13.83 36.17 8.13
N VAL A 257 15.01 36.34 7.54
CA VAL A 257 15.18 36.52 6.10
C VAL A 257 15.82 35.27 5.54
N LEU A 258 15.26 34.78 4.41
CA LEU A 258 15.77 33.63 3.66
C LEU A 258 16.44 34.12 2.39
N VAL A 259 17.71 33.82 2.23
CA VAL A 259 18.46 33.90 0.97
C VAL A 259 18.32 32.55 0.27
N LYS A 260 17.46 32.49 -0.74
CA LYS A 260 17.17 31.23 -1.46
C LYS A 260 18.40 30.74 -2.24
N VAL A 261 18.64 29.45 -2.19
CA VAL A 261 19.62 28.77 -3.04
C VAL A 261 18.89 28.11 -4.21
N LYS A 262 19.49 28.09 -5.39
CA LYS A 262 18.96 27.42 -6.57
C LYS A 262 18.78 25.93 -6.29
N SER A 263 17.67 25.37 -6.73
CA SER A 263 17.41 23.91 -6.61
C SER A 263 18.30 23.09 -7.55
N ASP A 264 18.65 23.69 -8.70
CA ASP A 264 19.58 23.12 -9.70
C ASP A 264 20.11 24.24 -10.62
N ASP A 265 21.07 23.91 -11.49
CA ASP A 265 21.70 24.88 -12.41
C ASP A 265 20.75 25.48 -13.43
N SER A 266 19.58 24.88 -13.67
CA SER A 266 18.55 25.37 -14.60
C SER A 266 17.54 26.30 -13.93
N SER A 267 17.50 26.36 -12.60
CA SER A 267 16.59 27.22 -11.85
C SER A 267 16.92 28.69 -12.04
N THR A 268 15.89 29.48 -12.32
CA THR A 268 15.99 30.95 -12.40
C THR A 268 15.77 31.63 -11.05
N GLU A 269 15.28 30.88 -10.05
CA GLU A 269 15.06 31.39 -8.70
C GLU A 269 16.20 30.98 -7.76
N GLY A 270 16.67 31.95 -6.97
CA GLY A 270 17.75 31.76 -6.00
C GLY A 270 19.13 32.06 -6.54
N LEU A 271 20.10 32.03 -5.65
CA LEU A 271 21.52 32.27 -5.91
C LEU A 271 22.30 30.94 -5.92
N SER A 272 23.55 30.98 -6.36
CA SER A 272 24.48 29.88 -6.08
C SER A 272 24.65 29.70 -4.57
N ASP A 273 25.05 28.51 -4.12
CA ASP A 273 25.24 28.25 -2.69
C ASP A 273 26.21 29.24 -2.05
N ASP A 274 27.35 29.48 -2.71
CA ASP A 274 28.38 30.42 -2.23
C ASP A 274 27.89 31.86 -2.20
N ASP A 275 27.13 32.31 -3.22
CA ASP A 275 26.64 33.68 -3.27
C ASP A 275 25.50 33.92 -2.28
N ALA A 276 24.64 32.91 -2.07
CA ALA A 276 23.60 32.98 -1.05
C ALA A 276 24.20 33.05 0.36
N LYS A 277 25.24 32.26 0.63
CA LYS A 277 25.96 32.30 1.90
C LYS A 277 26.60 33.67 2.14
N LYS A 278 27.33 34.21 1.15
CA LYS A 278 27.97 35.53 1.24
C LYS A 278 26.95 36.65 1.49
N LEU A 279 25.80 36.60 0.81
CA LEU A 279 24.74 37.58 1.01
C LEU A 279 24.16 37.52 2.45
N ALA A 280 23.96 36.31 2.98
CA ALA A 280 23.50 36.14 4.34
C ALA A 280 24.56 36.61 5.37
N GLU A 281 25.85 36.37 5.13
CA GLU A 281 26.96 36.88 5.93
C GLU A 281 27.05 38.43 5.88
N GLU A 282 26.79 39.04 4.70
CA GLU A 282 26.72 40.48 4.53
C GLU A 282 25.59 41.09 5.36
N ILE A 283 24.42 40.46 5.36
CA ILE A 283 23.27 40.91 6.15
C ILE A 283 23.60 40.85 7.65
N ILE A 284 24.17 39.74 8.12
CA ILE A 284 24.59 39.61 9.54
C ILE A 284 25.61 40.71 9.90
N LYS A 285 26.57 40.98 9.03
CA LYS A 285 27.56 42.05 9.27
C LYS A 285 26.87 43.41 9.41
N LYS A 286 25.94 43.75 8.51
CA LYS A 286 25.21 45.02 8.60
C LYS A 286 24.42 45.16 9.90
N ILE A 287 23.78 44.08 10.34
CA ILE A 287 23.09 44.06 11.62
C ILE A 287 24.07 44.33 12.77
N ASN A 288 25.24 43.67 12.75
CA ASN A 288 26.29 43.90 13.77
C ASN A 288 26.87 45.32 13.71
N ASP A 289 26.88 45.95 12.55
CA ASP A 289 27.28 47.35 12.35
C ASP A 289 26.19 48.34 12.74
N GLY A 290 25.04 47.87 13.23
CA GLY A 290 23.97 48.71 13.80
C GLY A 290 22.81 49.02 12.82
N THR A 291 22.74 48.35 11.65
CA THR A 291 21.57 48.50 10.76
C THR A 291 20.35 47.82 11.41
N SER A 292 19.22 48.53 11.46
CA SER A 292 18.00 48.01 12.05
C SER A 292 17.40 46.84 11.21
N TRP A 293 16.66 45.96 11.89
CA TRP A 293 15.99 44.85 11.22
C TRP A 293 15.01 45.29 10.12
N GLU A 294 14.30 46.40 10.36
CA GLU A 294 13.37 47.01 9.41
C GLU A 294 14.11 47.61 8.20
N ASP A 295 15.32 48.12 8.39
CA ASP A 295 16.11 48.64 7.29
C ASP A 295 16.75 47.52 6.46
N ILE A 296 17.13 46.41 7.07
CA ILE A 296 17.55 45.17 6.37
C ILE A 296 16.40 44.66 5.49
N GLN A 297 15.19 44.58 6.02
CA GLN A 297 14.03 44.14 5.25
C GLN A 297 13.75 45.03 4.04
N LYS A 298 13.87 46.37 4.18
CA LYS A 298 13.67 47.31 3.08
C LYS A 298 14.79 47.25 2.02
N GLU A 299 16.04 47.15 2.48
CA GLU A 299 17.20 47.17 1.61
C GLU A 299 17.30 45.91 0.75
N TYR A 300 16.97 44.75 1.33
CA TYR A 300 17.12 43.46 0.66
C TYR A 300 15.81 42.85 0.15
N LYS A 301 14.66 43.61 0.17
CA LYS A 301 13.32 43.13 -0.18
C LYS A 301 13.22 42.34 -1.49
N ASP A 302 14.05 42.69 -2.49
CA ASP A 302 14.05 42.09 -3.82
C ASP A 302 15.08 40.91 -3.94
N LYS A 303 15.85 40.63 -2.88
CA LYS A 303 16.94 39.64 -2.85
C LYS A 303 16.69 38.50 -1.86
N VAL A 304 15.82 38.73 -0.88
CA VAL A 304 15.53 37.78 0.18
C VAL A 304 14.04 37.66 0.40
N THR A 305 13.61 36.54 0.98
CA THR A 305 12.26 36.38 1.48
C THR A 305 12.24 36.67 2.98
N TYR A 306 11.42 37.64 3.40
CA TYR A 306 11.17 37.91 4.83
C TYR A 306 9.94 37.15 5.30
N GLU A 307 10.03 36.53 6.47
CA GLU A 307 8.89 35.90 7.14
C GLU A 307 8.90 36.17 8.63
N ASP A 308 7.73 36.53 9.15
CA ASP A 308 7.43 36.56 10.58
C ASP A 308 6.73 35.24 10.92
N LEU A 309 7.46 34.34 11.57
CA LEU A 309 6.96 33.00 11.91
C LEU A 309 6.12 33.02 13.20
N GLY A 310 6.19 34.10 14.00
CA GLY A 310 5.58 34.11 15.33
C GLY A 310 6.16 33.04 16.23
N TYR A 311 5.33 32.53 17.17
CA TYR A 311 5.75 31.52 18.12
C TYR A 311 5.85 30.11 17.46
N GLN A 312 7.03 29.55 17.44
CA GLN A 312 7.34 28.21 16.97
C GLN A 312 7.60 27.26 18.15
N SER A 313 6.91 26.14 18.18
CA SER A 313 7.11 25.10 19.19
C SER A 313 8.34 24.24 18.87
N TRP A 314 8.84 23.52 19.87
CA TRP A 314 9.97 22.59 19.73
C TRP A 314 9.70 21.45 18.71
N ASP A 315 8.44 21.14 18.42
CA ASP A 315 7.98 20.10 17.48
C ASP A 315 7.42 20.69 16.18
N ALA A 316 7.63 22.00 15.94
CA ALA A 316 7.20 22.66 14.72
C ALA A 316 7.77 21.97 13.45
N SER A 317 7.04 22.03 12.35
CA SER A 317 7.45 21.46 11.06
C SER A 317 8.52 22.35 10.36
N LEU A 318 9.57 22.70 11.09
CA LEU A 318 10.74 23.41 10.60
C LEU A 318 11.92 22.43 10.52
N GLU A 319 12.89 22.77 9.65
CA GLU A 319 14.09 21.92 9.54
C GLU A 319 14.91 21.93 10.85
N THR A 320 15.50 20.77 11.17
CA THR A 320 16.25 20.55 12.41
C THR A 320 17.31 21.64 12.65
N ASN A 321 18.04 22.04 11.59
CA ASN A 321 19.05 23.07 11.71
C ASN A 321 18.46 24.43 12.13
N PHE A 322 17.25 24.76 11.64
CA PHE A 322 16.57 25.99 12.01
C PHE A 322 16.09 25.94 13.46
N LEU A 323 15.45 24.84 13.87
CA LEU A 323 15.00 24.63 15.25
C LEU A 323 16.16 24.64 16.25
N THR A 324 17.27 24.00 15.92
CA THR A 324 18.48 24.02 16.75
C THR A 324 19.03 25.44 16.89
N ALA A 325 19.11 26.17 15.79
CA ALA A 325 19.62 27.54 15.83
C ALA A 325 18.76 28.45 16.73
N ILE A 326 17.42 28.44 16.57
CA ILE A 326 16.56 29.30 17.42
C ILE A 326 16.57 28.89 18.88
N LYS A 327 16.73 27.57 19.17
CA LYS A 327 16.87 27.07 20.54
C LYS A 327 18.11 27.64 21.21
N ASP A 328 19.25 27.63 20.53
CA ASP A 328 20.57 27.99 21.08
C ASP A 328 20.82 29.51 21.13
N MET A 329 19.96 30.32 20.46
CA MET A 329 20.07 31.78 20.49
C MET A 329 19.54 32.37 21.78
N ASP A 330 20.12 33.49 22.17
CA ASP A 330 19.60 34.33 23.25
C ASP A 330 18.34 35.10 22.79
N GLU A 331 17.46 35.44 23.73
CA GLU A 331 16.32 36.32 23.44
C GLU A 331 16.80 37.69 22.96
N ASN A 332 16.00 38.32 22.08
CA ASN A 332 16.31 39.62 21.48
C ASN A 332 17.68 39.65 20.78
N SER A 333 18.03 38.59 20.10
CA SER A 333 19.30 38.44 19.36
C SER A 333 19.13 37.93 17.94
N PHE A 334 20.15 38.16 17.11
CA PHE A 334 20.25 37.63 15.76
C PHE A 334 21.17 36.42 15.67
N SER A 335 20.95 35.54 14.68
CA SER A 335 21.89 34.46 14.41
C SER A 335 23.28 35.01 14.09
N LYS A 336 24.32 34.44 14.74
CA LYS A 336 25.72 34.88 14.58
C LYS A 336 26.31 34.46 13.22
N GLU A 337 25.75 33.41 12.64
CA GLU A 337 26.14 32.83 11.36
C GLU A 337 24.87 32.50 10.55
N PRO A 338 24.96 32.43 9.20
CA PRO A 338 23.86 31.96 8.39
C PRO A 338 23.45 30.54 8.70
N VAL A 339 22.17 30.30 8.93
CA VAL A 339 21.60 28.98 9.21
C VAL A 339 21.22 28.30 7.92
N LYS A 340 21.91 27.23 7.55
CA LYS A 340 21.67 26.48 6.32
C LYS A 340 20.47 25.52 6.48
N THR A 341 19.55 25.57 5.50
CA THR A 341 18.47 24.60 5.31
C THR A 341 18.42 24.13 3.85
N SER A 342 17.50 23.26 3.50
CA SER A 342 17.25 22.85 2.10
C SER A 342 16.77 24.02 1.22
N TYR A 343 16.19 25.06 1.81
CA TYR A 343 15.70 26.24 1.08
C TYR A 343 16.79 27.27 0.80
N GLY A 344 17.87 27.28 1.59
CA GLY A 344 18.93 28.28 1.48
C GLY A 344 19.52 28.67 2.82
N TYR A 345 19.92 29.92 2.96
CA TYR A 345 20.53 30.48 4.17
C TYR A 345 19.60 31.46 4.87
N HIS A 346 19.38 31.24 6.15
CA HIS A 346 18.53 32.07 6.99
C HIS A 346 19.39 32.97 7.88
N VAL A 347 19.00 34.23 7.99
CA VAL A 347 19.40 35.13 9.09
C VAL A 347 18.19 35.27 9.97
N ILE A 348 18.30 34.82 11.22
CA ILE A 348 17.18 34.68 12.15
C ILE A 348 17.25 35.75 13.23
N TYR A 349 16.10 36.32 13.58
CA TYR A 349 15.90 37.17 14.74
C TYR A 349 15.00 36.46 15.74
N LYS A 350 15.54 36.10 16.92
CA LYS A 350 14.77 35.57 18.05
C LYS A 350 14.32 36.73 18.91
N LEU A 351 13.01 36.94 18.99
CA LEU A 351 12.44 38.03 19.77
C LEU A 351 12.35 37.65 21.24
N ASP A 352 11.64 36.59 21.56
CA ASP A 352 11.43 36.12 22.94
C ASP A 352 11.18 34.59 22.95
N GLN A 353 11.17 34.04 24.17
CA GLN A 353 10.91 32.58 24.35
C GLN A 353 10.03 32.35 25.59
N LYS A 354 9.01 31.55 25.44
CA LYS A 354 8.18 31.08 26.53
C LYS A 354 8.90 30.03 27.37
N LYS A 355 8.37 29.82 28.59
CA LYS A 355 8.85 28.71 29.43
C LYS A 355 8.57 27.35 28.76
N ALA A 356 9.54 26.42 28.81
CA ALA A 356 9.38 25.06 28.33
C ALA A 356 8.16 24.36 28.99
N PRO A 357 7.38 23.63 28.20
CA PRO A 357 6.27 22.82 28.75
C PRO A 357 6.82 21.71 29.64
N LYS A 358 6.07 21.34 30.68
CA LYS A 358 6.48 20.23 31.57
C LYS A 358 6.43 18.90 30.78
N LEU A 359 7.32 17.95 31.10
CA LEU A 359 7.41 16.64 30.49
C LEU A 359 6.05 15.94 30.38
N ASN A 360 5.25 15.93 31.41
CA ASN A 360 3.93 15.28 31.42
C ASN A 360 2.92 15.87 30.43
N LYS A 361 3.18 17.02 29.85
CA LYS A 361 2.34 17.68 28.83
C LYS A 361 2.73 17.32 27.41
N VAL A 362 3.97 16.88 27.24
CA VAL A 362 4.56 16.60 25.93
C VAL A 362 5.03 15.15 25.80
N LYS A 363 4.83 14.32 26.84
CA LYS A 363 5.30 12.94 26.90
C LYS A 363 4.79 12.12 25.69
N ASP A 364 3.53 12.26 25.33
CA ASP A 364 2.94 11.52 24.23
C ASP A 364 3.57 11.92 22.87
N THR A 365 3.76 13.23 22.65
CA THR A 365 4.45 13.73 21.44
C THR A 365 5.91 13.26 21.38
N ILE A 366 6.61 13.25 22.53
CA ILE A 366 7.98 12.71 22.61
C ILE A 366 8.01 11.23 22.22
N ILE A 367 7.07 10.43 22.73
CA ILE A 367 6.95 9.01 22.39
C ILE A 367 6.73 8.84 20.88
N GLU A 368 5.87 9.63 20.24
CA GLU A 368 5.65 9.60 18.80
C GLU A 368 6.93 9.94 18.01
N LYS A 369 7.67 10.95 18.44
CA LYS A 369 8.97 11.32 17.85
C LYS A 369 10.00 10.20 18.02
N LEU A 370 10.11 9.59 19.19
CA LEU A 370 11.00 8.47 19.45
C LEU A 370 10.64 7.23 18.63
N ILE A 371 9.34 6.92 18.47
CA ILE A 371 8.88 5.84 17.60
C ILE A 371 9.35 6.10 16.15
N SER A 372 9.16 7.32 15.66
CA SER A 372 9.59 7.70 14.31
C SER A 372 11.11 7.61 14.13
N SER A 373 11.88 8.07 15.13
CA SER A 373 13.36 7.98 15.15
C SER A 373 13.82 6.52 15.09
N LYS A 374 13.30 5.66 15.98
CA LYS A 374 13.66 4.24 16.02
C LYS A 374 13.29 3.50 14.74
N LYS A 375 12.19 3.88 14.07
CA LYS A 375 11.82 3.32 12.74
C LYS A 375 12.78 3.75 11.65
N SER A 376 13.35 4.95 11.71
CA SER A 376 14.32 5.44 10.73
C SER A 376 15.74 4.91 10.99
N GLU A 377 16.11 4.73 12.26
CA GLU A 377 17.44 4.23 12.68
C GLU A 377 17.59 2.73 12.44
N ASP A 378 16.53 1.95 12.68
CA ASP A 378 16.52 0.50 12.48
C ASP A 378 15.46 0.08 11.46
N GLN A 379 15.87 -0.06 10.21
CA GLN A 379 14.99 -0.54 9.12
C GLN A 379 14.45 -1.96 9.35
N ASN A 380 15.06 -2.71 10.27
CA ASN A 380 14.63 -4.07 10.61
C ASN A 380 13.65 -4.11 11.80
N ILE A 381 13.32 -2.98 12.40
CA ILE A 381 12.50 -2.92 13.62
C ILE A 381 11.13 -3.60 13.45
N THR A 382 10.51 -3.48 12.28
CA THR A 382 9.25 -4.17 11.97
C THR A 382 9.41 -5.68 11.98
N TYR A 383 10.51 -6.21 11.41
CA TYR A 383 10.78 -7.65 11.41
C TYR A 383 11.02 -8.16 12.84
N LYS A 384 11.78 -7.41 13.65
CA LYS A 384 12.02 -7.73 15.07
C LYS A 384 10.71 -7.75 15.87
N ALA A 385 9.87 -6.74 15.68
CA ALA A 385 8.55 -6.68 16.30
C ALA A 385 7.69 -7.90 15.92
N LEU A 386 7.62 -8.26 14.64
CA LEU A 386 6.84 -9.40 14.17
C LEU A 386 7.42 -10.76 14.62
N ILE A 387 8.73 -10.87 14.75
CA ILE A 387 9.37 -12.06 15.38
C ILE A 387 8.92 -12.18 16.83
N ASN A 388 8.94 -11.08 17.58
CA ASN A 388 8.45 -11.05 18.96
C ASN A 388 6.96 -11.39 19.05
N LEU A 389 6.11 -10.83 18.17
CA LEU A 389 4.68 -11.15 18.09
C LEU A 389 4.44 -12.67 17.96
N ARG A 390 5.14 -13.30 17.03
CA ARG A 390 5.00 -14.74 16.77
C ARG A 390 5.49 -15.58 17.94
N LYS A 391 6.58 -15.16 18.60
CA LYS A 391 7.10 -15.80 19.80
C LYS A 391 6.11 -15.71 20.97
N GLU A 392 5.52 -14.55 21.22
CA GLU A 392 4.50 -14.34 22.26
C GLU A 392 3.25 -15.20 22.01
N ASN A 393 2.90 -15.40 20.75
CA ASN A 393 1.79 -16.25 20.33
C ASN A 393 2.16 -17.72 20.16
N LYS A 394 3.35 -18.14 20.63
CA LYS A 394 3.82 -19.53 20.66
C LYS A 394 3.72 -20.22 19.29
N LEU A 395 4.22 -19.55 18.24
CA LEU A 395 4.24 -20.11 16.90
C LEU A 395 5.04 -21.41 16.87
N GLU A 396 4.39 -22.49 16.40
CA GLU A 396 4.99 -23.80 16.20
C GLU A 396 4.85 -24.21 14.72
N PHE A 397 5.87 -24.88 14.20
CA PHE A 397 5.87 -25.43 12.84
C PHE A 397 5.81 -26.94 12.89
N SER A 398 4.83 -27.54 12.22
CA SER A 398 4.76 -28.99 11.99
C SER A 398 5.67 -29.44 10.84
N ASP A 399 5.99 -28.55 9.92
CA ASP A 399 6.86 -28.79 8.77
C ASP A 399 8.30 -28.36 9.07
N THR A 400 9.24 -29.30 8.91
CA THR A 400 10.67 -29.09 9.25
C THR A 400 11.33 -28.07 8.33
N VAL A 401 11.00 -28.07 7.02
CA VAL A 401 11.57 -27.14 6.05
C VAL A 401 11.13 -25.71 6.35
N MET A 402 9.84 -25.51 6.66
CA MET A 402 9.32 -24.21 7.05
C MET A 402 9.89 -23.73 8.37
N LYS A 403 10.13 -24.63 9.33
CA LYS A 403 10.80 -24.32 10.58
C LYS A 403 12.23 -23.82 10.36
N GLU A 404 13.02 -24.52 9.56
CA GLU A 404 14.40 -24.13 9.22
C GLU A 404 14.46 -22.79 8.49
N LYS A 405 13.53 -22.56 7.56
CA LYS A 405 13.39 -21.26 6.88
C LYS A 405 13.06 -20.14 7.87
N TYR A 406 12.18 -20.39 8.83
CA TYR A 406 11.86 -19.41 9.86
C TYR A 406 13.03 -19.14 10.81
N GLU A 407 13.77 -20.15 11.21
CA GLU A 407 14.99 -19.96 12.00
C GLU A 407 16.03 -19.13 11.25
N THR A 408 16.17 -19.34 9.95
CA THR A 408 17.05 -18.54 9.09
C THR A 408 16.56 -17.09 8.97
N TYR A 409 15.25 -16.90 8.78
CA TYR A 409 14.61 -15.58 8.78
C TYR A 409 14.86 -14.85 10.12
N CYS A 410 14.69 -15.52 11.27
CA CYS A 410 14.95 -14.90 12.56
C CYS A 410 16.42 -14.48 12.72
N LYS A 411 17.38 -15.28 12.24
CA LYS A 411 18.82 -14.94 12.29
C LYS A 411 19.19 -13.74 11.41
N GLN A 412 18.43 -13.49 10.35
CA GLN A 412 18.68 -12.37 9.45
C GLN A 412 18.31 -11.03 10.08
N TYR A 413 17.31 -11.00 10.97
CA TYR A 413 16.72 -9.77 11.49
C TYR A 413 16.90 -9.56 13.00
N ASN A 414 17.58 -10.46 13.69
CA ASN A 414 17.94 -10.32 15.13
C ASN A 414 19.31 -9.68 15.35
#